data_ebfbbd2f6cf6e81ab366780ea663456c
#
_entry.id   ebfbbd2f6cf6e81ab366780ea663456c
#
_cell.length_a   1.000
_cell.length_b   1.000
_cell.length_c   1.000
_cell.angle_alpha   90.00
_cell.angle_beta   90.00
_cell.angle_gamma   90.00
#
_symmetry.space_group_name_H-M   'P 1'
#
loop_
_entity.id
_entity.type
_entity.pdbx_description
1 polymer ?
#
loop_
_entity_poly.entity_id
_entity_poly.type
_entity_poly.pdbx_seq_one_letter_code
_entity_poly.pdbx_strand_id
1 'polypeptide(L)'
;MRPYLELCRIYLVPTALADSFAGFALAAVVFQKDEAPIPALLVALMSLCLYSAGMASNDLFDLEKDREGAPQKPLPSGAIAPRHAAWLAAGLAGLALGLGFLCGNAFWPAGLVILFALLYNSGAKKIPVLGDVLMGWCRSGNFLVGATAAAGASSSFLQVISTVELLAPALILGVFISVVTAVSRLEDTPYKPRTFAALVHPLLLLPVILIAMNPGSWLNWIANLVLAGFLFRAILLAAENQEELHPATTYVRKALGSLVLFDAALLLAFTPHEKTSLLPAAALCMLALFSWWWKSKWLQSGGADT
;
A
#
# COMPACT_ATOMS: atom_id res chain seq x y z
N MET A 1 10.92 16.54 -16.00
CA MET A 1 10.07 15.35 -15.69
C MET A 1 10.48 14.64 -14.41
N ARG A 2 11.78 14.44 -14.14
CA ARG A 2 12.26 13.73 -12.94
C ARG A 2 11.72 14.27 -11.62
N PRO A 3 11.69 15.62 -11.32
CA PRO A 3 11.15 16.10 -10.05
C PRO A 3 9.69 15.70 -9.79
N TYR A 4 8.86 15.62 -10.85
CA TYR A 4 7.47 15.17 -10.72
C TYR A 4 7.36 13.67 -10.38
N LEU A 5 8.25 12.83 -10.91
CA LEU A 5 8.32 11.41 -10.60
C LEU A 5 8.77 11.18 -9.15
N GLU A 6 9.68 12.02 -8.66
CA GLU A 6 10.12 12.02 -7.26
C GLU A 6 8.98 12.47 -6.34
N LEU A 7 8.28 13.57 -6.65
CA LEU A 7 7.12 14.05 -5.91
C LEU A 7 6.03 12.98 -5.78
N CYS A 8 5.75 12.25 -6.85
CA CYS A 8 4.78 11.15 -6.86
C CYS A 8 5.32 9.84 -6.29
N ARG A 9 6.60 9.78 -5.90
CA ARG A 9 7.29 8.57 -5.41
C ARG A 9 7.00 7.36 -6.29
N ILE A 10 7.15 7.54 -7.61
CA ILE A 10 6.75 6.56 -8.62
C ILE A 10 7.36 5.16 -8.41
N TYR A 11 8.54 5.09 -7.80
CA TYR A 11 9.23 3.85 -7.49
C TYR A 11 8.52 2.98 -6.42
N LEU A 12 7.57 3.53 -5.65
CA LEU A 12 6.75 2.80 -4.68
C LEU A 12 5.33 2.50 -5.21
N VAL A 13 4.94 3.04 -6.35
CA VAL A 13 3.63 2.78 -6.99
C VAL A 13 3.31 1.29 -7.12
N PRO A 14 4.27 0.39 -7.47
CA PRO A 14 3.98 -1.04 -7.55
C PRO A 14 3.34 -1.63 -6.29
N THR A 15 3.63 -1.09 -5.11
CA THR A 15 3.02 -1.55 -3.86
C THR A 15 1.53 -1.16 -3.77
N ALA A 16 1.16 0.00 -4.30
CA ALA A 16 -0.25 0.42 -4.34
C ALA A 16 -1.02 -0.34 -5.43
N LEU A 17 -0.39 -0.62 -6.56
CA LEU A 17 -0.98 -1.46 -7.61
C LEU A 17 -1.28 -2.86 -7.08
N ALA A 18 -0.42 -3.43 -6.23
CA ALA A 18 -0.61 -4.75 -5.65
C ALA A 18 -1.87 -4.80 -4.77
N ASP A 19 -2.08 -3.82 -3.88
CA ASP A 19 -3.28 -3.75 -3.05
C ASP A 19 -4.56 -3.80 -3.90
N SER A 20 -4.66 -2.91 -4.89
CA SER A 20 -5.87 -2.81 -5.73
C SER A 20 -6.04 -4.03 -6.64
N PHE A 21 -4.94 -4.61 -7.13
CA PHE A 21 -4.99 -5.82 -7.94
C PHE A 21 -5.41 -7.05 -7.11
N ALA A 22 -4.91 -7.18 -5.87
CA ALA A 22 -5.34 -8.24 -4.97
C ALA A 22 -6.84 -8.16 -4.67
N GLY A 23 -7.35 -6.95 -4.39
CA GLY A 23 -8.78 -6.71 -4.21
C GLY A 23 -9.60 -7.05 -5.45
N PHE A 24 -9.12 -6.65 -6.63
CA PHE A 24 -9.77 -6.94 -7.92
C PHE A 24 -9.85 -8.45 -8.18
N ALA A 25 -8.73 -9.15 -8.09
CA ALA A 25 -8.65 -10.58 -8.35
C ALA A 25 -9.53 -11.39 -7.37
N LEU A 26 -9.47 -11.04 -6.07
CA LEU A 26 -10.29 -11.74 -5.07
C LEU A 26 -11.78 -11.51 -5.31
N ALA A 27 -12.20 -10.29 -5.61
CA ALA A 27 -13.62 -10.01 -5.88
C ALA A 27 -14.10 -10.67 -7.18
N ALA A 28 -13.26 -10.77 -8.21
CA ALA A 28 -13.58 -11.53 -9.42
C ALA A 28 -13.90 -12.99 -9.09
N VAL A 29 -13.12 -13.63 -8.21
CA VAL A 29 -13.37 -15.00 -7.73
C VAL A 29 -14.66 -15.08 -6.91
N VAL A 30 -14.86 -14.15 -5.95
CA VAL A 30 -16.02 -14.15 -5.03
C VAL A 30 -17.33 -13.94 -5.78
N PHE A 31 -17.37 -12.97 -6.68
CA PHE A 31 -18.55 -12.63 -7.47
C PHE A 31 -18.66 -13.45 -8.78
N GLN A 32 -17.76 -14.39 -9.02
CA GLN A 32 -17.74 -15.25 -10.21
C GLN A 32 -17.77 -14.44 -11.53
N LYS A 33 -16.97 -13.39 -11.56
CA LYS A 33 -16.82 -12.54 -12.75
C LYS A 33 -15.63 -13.00 -13.57
N ASP A 34 -15.76 -12.88 -14.89
CA ASP A 34 -14.62 -13.07 -15.79
C ASP A 34 -13.59 -11.95 -15.55
N GLU A 35 -12.31 -12.32 -15.52
CA GLU A 35 -11.23 -11.36 -15.43
C GLU A 35 -11.14 -10.56 -16.73
N ALA A 36 -11.72 -9.36 -16.75
CA ALA A 36 -11.68 -8.51 -17.93
C ALA A 36 -10.44 -7.58 -17.88
N PRO A 37 -9.62 -7.52 -18.94
CA PRO A 37 -8.38 -6.75 -18.94
C PRO A 37 -8.60 -5.23 -18.84
N ILE A 38 -9.69 -4.72 -19.41
CA ILE A 38 -9.99 -3.28 -19.39
C ILE A 38 -10.28 -2.77 -17.98
N PRO A 39 -11.20 -3.37 -17.17
CA PRO A 39 -11.38 -2.98 -15.78
C PRO A 39 -10.10 -3.09 -14.94
N ALA A 40 -9.28 -4.13 -15.12
CA ALA A 40 -8.02 -4.28 -14.43
C ALA A 40 -7.04 -3.14 -14.73
N LEU A 41 -6.95 -2.69 -16.00
CA LEU A 41 -6.15 -1.54 -16.39
C LEU A 41 -6.67 -0.23 -15.77
N LEU A 42 -8.00 -0.03 -15.75
CA LEU A 42 -8.60 1.15 -15.12
C LEU A 42 -8.32 1.18 -13.61
N VAL A 43 -8.40 0.04 -12.93
CA VAL A 43 -8.03 -0.10 -11.51
C VAL A 43 -6.56 0.25 -11.28
N ALA A 44 -5.65 -0.23 -12.13
CA ALA A 44 -4.24 0.13 -12.03
C ALA A 44 -4.01 1.64 -12.18
N LEU A 45 -4.68 2.29 -13.13
CA LEU A 45 -4.61 3.74 -13.32
C LEU A 45 -5.22 4.51 -12.13
N MET A 46 -6.35 4.05 -11.58
CA MET A 46 -6.94 4.63 -10.37
C MET A 46 -5.98 4.57 -9.19
N SER A 47 -5.42 3.40 -8.91
CA SER A 47 -4.48 3.18 -7.81
C SER A 47 -3.23 4.05 -7.95
N LEU A 48 -2.65 4.13 -9.16
CA LEU A 48 -1.54 5.02 -9.47
C LEU A 48 -1.90 6.49 -9.19
N CYS A 49 -3.08 6.93 -9.64
CA CYS A 49 -3.55 8.30 -9.43
C CYS A 49 -3.78 8.60 -7.94
N LEU A 50 -4.45 7.72 -7.20
CA LEU A 50 -4.72 7.87 -5.76
C LEU A 50 -3.42 7.95 -4.96
N TYR A 51 -2.50 7.01 -5.21
CA TYR A 51 -1.21 6.98 -4.55
C TYR A 51 -0.40 8.26 -4.81
N SER A 52 -0.26 8.64 -6.10
CA SER A 52 0.51 9.82 -6.50
C SER A 52 -0.11 11.13 -5.98
N ALA A 53 -1.44 11.26 -5.97
CA ALA A 53 -2.14 12.39 -5.37
C ALA A 53 -1.88 12.48 -3.86
N GLY A 54 -1.91 11.33 -3.16
CA GLY A 54 -1.59 11.23 -1.75
C GLY A 54 -0.17 11.69 -1.43
N MET A 55 0.82 11.27 -2.21
CA MET A 55 2.23 11.64 -2.02
C MET A 55 2.47 13.12 -2.33
N ALA A 56 1.94 13.63 -3.45
CA ALA A 56 2.07 15.04 -3.81
C ALA A 56 1.39 15.96 -2.77
N SER A 57 0.23 15.58 -2.26
CA SER A 57 -0.43 16.33 -1.18
C SER A 57 0.34 16.24 0.13
N ASN A 58 0.94 15.09 0.47
CA ASN A 58 1.76 14.99 1.68
C ASN A 58 2.93 15.97 1.67
N ASP A 59 3.68 16.04 0.56
CA ASP A 59 4.82 16.96 0.45
C ASP A 59 4.37 18.43 0.44
N LEU A 60 3.15 18.75 -0.05
CA LEU A 60 2.58 20.09 0.05
C LEU A 60 2.28 20.48 1.49
N PHE A 61 1.66 19.59 2.27
CA PHE A 61 1.36 19.86 3.69
C PHE A 61 2.62 19.90 4.56
N ASP A 62 3.68 19.20 4.16
CA ASP A 62 4.96 19.15 4.88
C ASP A 62 5.97 20.19 4.40
N LEU A 63 5.63 21.07 3.46
CA LEU A 63 6.57 21.97 2.80
C LEU A 63 7.45 22.76 3.78
N GLU A 64 6.88 23.34 4.83
CA GLU A 64 7.63 24.12 5.81
C GLU A 64 8.59 23.23 6.63
N LYS A 65 8.14 22.05 7.07
CA LYS A 65 8.97 21.05 7.75
C LYS A 65 10.11 20.59 6.85
N ASP A 66 9.79 20.33 5.57
CA ASP A 66 10.75 19.81 4.60
C ASP A 66 11.80 20.86 4.18
N ARG A 67 11.50 22.15 4.27
CA ARG A 67 12.50 23.23 4.06
C ARG A 67 13.67 23.14 5.05
N GLU A 68 13.39 22.73 6.28
CA GLU A 68 14.40 22.59 7.33
C GLU A 68 15.07 21.20 7.29
N GLY A 69 14.30 20.13 7.13
CA GLY A 69 14.76 18.76 7.27
C GLY A 69 15.21 18.08 5.97
N ALA A 70 14.67 18.50 4.83
CA ALA A 70 14.91 17.86 3.53
C ALA A 70 14.91 18.87 2.37
N PRO A 71 15.80 19.89 2.36
CA PRO A 71 15.81 20.97 1.38
C PRO A 71 16.02 20.52 -0.07
N GLN A 72 16.53 19.30 -0.27
CA GLN A 72 16.77 18.69 -1.58
C GLN A 72 15.50 18.16 -2.26
N LYS A 73 14.38 18.00 -1.53
CA LYS A 73 13.11 17.54 -2.11
C LYS A 73 12.59 18.51 -3.20
N PRO A 74 11.75 18.02 -4.15
CA PRO A 74 11.30 18.84 -5.29
C PRO A 74 10.60 20.15 -4.94
N LEU A 75 9.81 20.19 -3.86
CA LEU A 75 9.10 21.42 -3.44
C LEU A 75 10.00 22.39 -2.67
N PRO A 76 10.72 21.96 -1.60
CA PRO A 76 11.64 22.84 -0.89
C PRO A 76 12.74 23.43 -1.77
N SER A 77 13.30 22.65 -2.69
CA SER A 77 14.35 23.11 -3.62
C SER A 77 13.87 24.10 -4.68
N GLY A 78 12.53 24.29 -4.82
CA GLY A 78 11.96 25.10 -5.88
C GLY A 78 11.91 24.46 -7.26
N ALA A 79 12.30 23.19 -7.40
CA ALA A 79 12.23 22.46 -8.67
C ALA A 79 10.78 22.31 -9.19
N ILE A 80 9.80 22.34 -8.26
CA ILE A 80 8.37 22.39 -8.58
C ILE A 80 7.73 23.50 -7.72
N ALA A 81 6.99 24.41 -8.36
CA ALA A 81 6.22 25.40 -7.62
C ALA A 81 5.05 24.72 -6.87
N PRO A 82 4.75 25.11 -5.60
CA PRO A 82 3.68 24.50 -4.80
C PRO A 82 2.31 24.50 -5.52
N ARG A 83 1.99 25.55 -6.27
CA ARG A 83 0.76 25.60 -7.07
C ARG A 83 0.67 24.47 -8.13
N HIS A 84 1.79 24.12 -8.76
CA HIS A 84 1.80 23.03 -9.74
C HIS A 84 1.63 21.67 -9.08
N ALA A 85 2.23 21.46 -7.92
CA ALA A 85 2.01 20.25 -7.13
C ALA A 85 0.54 20.13 -6.65
N ALA A 86 -0.09 21.25 -6.25
CA ALA A 86 -1.49 21.27 -5.86
C ALA A 86 -2.42 20.91 -7.04
N TRP A 87 -2.19 21.51 -8.22
CA TRP A 87 -2.95 21.16 -9.42
C TRP A 87 -2.74 19.72 -9.85
N LEU A 88 -1.51 19.20 -9.74
CA LEU A 88 -1.21 17.80 -10.02
C LEU A 88 -1.99 16.87 -9.06
N ALA A 89 -1.91 17.11 -7.76
CA ALA A 89 -2.61 16.30 -6.77
C ALA A 89 -4.14 16.31 -6.98
N ALA A 90 -4.72 17.51 -7.20
CA ALA A 90 -6.15 17.66 -7.46
C ALA A 90 -6.57 16.98 -8.78
N GLY A 91 -5.78 17.14 -9.84
CA GLY A 91 -6.04 16.53 -11.15
C GLY A 91 -5.99 15.00 -11.09
N LEU A 92 -4.99 14.44 -10.40
CA LEU A 92 -4.88 12.98 -10.20
C LEU A 92 -6.03 12.43 -9.35
N ALA A 93 -6.41 13.13 -8.26
CA ALA A 93 -7.56 12.76 -7.45
C ALA A 93 -8.87 12.80 -8.25
N GLY A 94 -9.08 13.86 -9.03
CA GLY A 94 -10.23 13.99 -9.93
C GLY A 94 -10.28 12.91 -11.01
N LEU A 95 -9.12 12.58 -11.61
CA LEU A 95 -9.01 11.49 -12.58
C LEU A 95 -9.36 10.14 -11.96
N ALA A 96 -8.86 9.85 -10.74
CA ALA A 96 -9.20 8.61 -10.03
C ALA A 96 -10.71 8.48 -9.78
N LEU A 97 -11.39 9.57 -9.36
CA LEU A 97 -12.84 9.57 -9.19
C LEU A 97 -13.58 9.36 -10.52
N GLY A 98 -13.14 10.03 -11.58
CA GLY A 98 -13.73 9.86 -12.93
C GLY A 98 -13.60 8.42 -13.43
N LEU A 99 -12.42 7.81 -13.29
CA LEU A 99 -12.20 6.39 -13.60
C LEU A 99 -13.07 5.49 -12.74
N GLY A 100 -13.29 5.84 -11.45
CA GLY A 100 -14.15 5.12 -10.53
C GLY A 100 -15.62 5.08 -10.98
N PHE A 101 -16.11 6.14 -11.61
CA PHE A 101 -17.44 6.16 -12.23
C PHE A 101 -17.51 5.22 -13.44
N LEU A 102 -16.45 5.14 -14.24
CA LEU A 102 -16.38 4.20 -15.38
C LEU A 102 -16.36 2.73 -14.90
N CYS A 103 -15.80 2.48 -13.71
CA CYS A 103 -15.80 1.18 -13.04
C CYS A 103 -17.01 0.98 -12.11
N GLY A 104 -18.13 1.65 -12.38
CA GLY A 104 -19.36 1.53 -11.58
C GLY A 104 -19.25 2.24 -10.24
N ASN A 105 -19.27 1.49 -9.13
CA ASN A 105 -19.31 2.06 -7.78
C ASN A 105 -17.92 2.27 -7.14
N ALA A 106 -16.81 2.06 -7.89
CA ALA A 106 -15.44 2.20 -7.37
C ALA A 106 -15.07 3.65 -7.00
N PHE A 107 -15.85 4.63 -7.42
CA PHE A 107 -15.66 6.03 -6.99
C PHE A 107 -15.90 6.23 -5.48
N TRP A 108 -16.73 5.40 -4.81
CA TRP A 108 -16.94 5.48 -3.38
C TRP A 108 -15.68 5.18 -2.58
N PRO A 109 -15.04 3.98 -2.72
CA PRO A 109 -13.78 3.71 -2.01
C PRO A 109 -12.67 4.66 -2.47
N ALA A 110 -12.61 5.10 -3.73
CA ALA A 110 -11.65 6.10 -4.19
C ALA A 110 -11.82 7.44 -3.44
N GLY A 111 -13.06 7.90 -3.28
CA GLY A 111 -13.37 9.11 -2.50
C GLY A 111 -12.98 8.98 -1.02
N LEU A 112 -13.18 7.81 -0.42
CA LEU A 112 -12.73 7.53 0.96
C LEU A 112 -11.20 7.55 1.08
N VAL A 113 -10.46 6.98 0.12
CA VAL A 113 -8.99 7.05 0.10
C VAL A 113 -8.51 8.50 0.05
N ILE A 114 -9.10 9.33 -0.82
CA ILE A 114 -8.76 10.75 -0.92
C ILE A 114 -9.05 11.45 0.41
N LEU A 115 -10.21 11.21 1.01
CA LEU A 115 -10.60 11.78 2.30
C LEU A 115 -9.61 11.40 3.40
N PHE A 116 -9.27 10.12 3.53
CA PHE A 116 -8.33 9.64 4.55
C PHE A 116 -6.92 10.20 4.34
N ALA A 117 -6.45 10.28 3.10
CA ALA A 117 -5.17 10.90 2.77
C ALA A 117 -5.14 12.40 3.12
N LEU A 118 -6.21 13.13 2.84
CA LEU A 118 -6.33 14.55 3.22
C LEU A 118 -6.38 14.73 4.73
N LEU A 119 -7.16 13.93 5.45
CA LEU A 119 -7.22 13.97 6.92
C LEU A 119 -5.85 13.65 7.54
N TYR A 120 -5.17 12.62 7.03
CA TYR A 120 -3.82 12.26 7.45
C TYR A 120 -2.85 13.43 7.26
N ASN A 121 -2.81 13.99 6.05
CA ASN A 121 -1.89 15.07 5.69
C ASN A 121 -2.19 16.38 6.39
N SER A 122 -3.48 16.72 6.63
CA SER A 122 -3.90 17.98 7.28
C SER A 122 -3.55 18.08 8.77
N GLY A 123 -3.03 17.00 9.37
CA GLY A 123 -2.55 17.04 10.75
C GLY A 123 -2.79 15.78 11.57
N ALA A 124 -3.69 14.87 11.15
CA ALA A 124 -3.98 13.64 11.89
C ALA A 124 -2.73 12.75 12.05
N LYS A 125 -1.76 12.82 11.13
CA LYS A 125 -0.46 12.14 11.24
C LYS A 125 0.33 12.49 12.51
N LYS A 126 0.05 13.66 13.13
CA LYS A 126 0.68 14.09 14.39
C LYS A 126 0.01 13.45 15.62
N ILE A 127 -1.18 12.89 15.45
CA ILE A 127 -1.96 12.27 16.54
C ILE A 127 -1.64 10.76 16.51
N PRO A 128 -0.99 10.23 17.56
CA PRO A 128 -0.71 8.79 17.67
C PRO A 128 -1.97 7.96 17.48
N VAL A 129 -1.83 6.77 16.91
CA VAL A 129 -2.91 5.84 16.57
C VAL A 129 -3.83 6.36 15.45
N LEU A 130 -4.34 7.60 15.52
CA LEU A 130 -5.24 8.13 14.49
C LEU A 130 -4.53 8.23 13.13
N GLY A 131 -3.33 8.80 13.09
CA GLY A 131 -2.53 8.86 11.88
C GLY A 131 -2.21 7.47 11.32
N ASP A 132 -1.83 6.54 12.22
CA ASP A 132 -1.50 5.17 11.80
C ASP A 132 -2.70 4.47 11.17
N VAL A 133 -3.87 4.56 11.81
CA VAL A 133 -5.12 3.97 11.32
C VAL A 133 -5.56 4.60 10.01
N LEU A 134 -5.47 5.92 9.84
CA LEU A 134 -5.81 6.59 8.58
C LEU A 134 -4.90 6.12 7.44
N MET A 135 -3.60 5.93 7.68
CA MET A 135 -2.69 5.39 6.67
C MET A 135 -3.07 3.94 6.31
N GLY A 136 -3.40 3.12 7.30
CA GLY A 136 -3.93 1.77 7.07
C GLY A 136 -5.21 1.78 6.25
N TRP A 137 -6.14 2.69 6.55
CA TRP A 137 -7.40 2.82 5.80
C TRP A 137 -7.21 3.31 4.37
N CYS A 138 -6.18 4.12 4.08
CA CYS A 138 -5.83 4.44 2.70
C CYS A 138 -5.50 3.17 1.92
N ARG A 139 -4.77 2.22 2.51
CA ARG A 139 -4.42 0.95 1.87
C ARG A 139 -5.61 0.00 1.77
N SER A 140 -6.39 -0.15 2.85
CA SER A 140 -7.66 -0.90 2.82
C SER A 140 -8.61 -0.36 1.76
N GLY A 141 -8.74 0.96 1.67
CA GLY A 141 -9.56 1.63 0.66
C GLY A 141 -9.07 1.36 -0.76
N ASN A 142 -7.75 1.35 -0.98
CA ASN A 142 -7.18 1.04 -2.29
C ASN A 142 -7.42 -0.43 -2.71
N PHE A 143 -7.35 -1.38 -1.77
CA PHE A 143 -7.80 -2.76 -1.99
C PHE A 143 -9.29 -2.81 -2.39
N LEU A 144 -10.14 -2.06 -1.66
CA LEU A 144 -11.59 -2.00 -1.93
C LEU A 144 -11.92 -1.29 -3.25
N VAL A 145 -11.07 -0.37 -3.75
CA VAL A 145 -11.19 0.18 -5.11
C VAL A 145 -11.14 -0.95 -6.13
N GLY A 146 -10.16 -1.83 -6.03
CA GLY A 146 -10.05 -3.00 -6.90
C GLY A 146 -11.24 -3.93 -6.76
N ALA A 147 -11.60 -4.29 -5.53
CA ALA A 147 -12.71 -5.19 -5.25
C ALA A 147 -14.05 -4.67 -5.79
N THR A 148 -14.32 -3.36 -5.62
CA THR A 148 -15.57 -2.75 -6.10
C THR A 148 -15.61 -2.67 -7.62
N ALA A 149 -14.49 -2.39 -8.26
CA ALA A 149 -14.40 -2.37 -9.72
C ALA A 149 -14.65 -3.76 -10.34
N ALA A 150 -14.12 -4.83 -9.74
CA ALA A 150 -14.35 -6.20 -10.19
C ALA A 150 -15.81 -6.65 -9.99
N ALA A 151 -16.44 -6.23 -8.87
CA ALA A 151 -17.86 -6.50 -8.62
C ALA A 151 -18.77 -5.88 -9.70
N GLY A 152 -18.33 -4.79 -10.33
CA GLY A 152 -18.99 -4.12 -11.44
C GLY A 152 -20.17 -3.23 -11.01
N ALA A 153 -20.79 -2.58 -12.01
CA ALA A 153 -21.86 -1.59 -11.78
C ALA A 153 -23.14 -2.18 -11.13
N SER A 154 -23.37 -3.48 -11.27
CA SER A 154 -24.53 -4.16 -10.67
C SER A 154 -24.42 -4.37 -9.16
N SER A 155 -23.21 -4.29 -8.60
CA SER A 155 -22.95 -4.48 -7.17
C SER A 155 -22.74 -3.14 -6.48
N SER A 156 -23.41 -2.90 -5.35
CA SER A 156 -23.20 -1.70 -4.56
C SER A 156 -21.90 -1.80 -3.76
N PHE A 157 -21.31 -0.65 -3.41
CA PHE A 157 -20.17 -0.62 -2.49
C PHE A 157 -20.50 -1.24 -1.13
N LEU A 158 -21.74 -1.04 -0.63
CA LEU A 158 -22.23 -1.66 0.60
C LEU A 158 -22.21 -3.19 0.51
N GLN A 159 -22.57 -3.76 -0.63
CA GLN A 159 -22.52 -5.21 -0.84
C GLN A 159 -21.07 -5.70 -0.76
N VAL A 160 -20.10 -4.99 -1.35
CA VAL A 160 -18.69 -5.37 -1.30
C VAL A 160 -18.17 -5.38 0.14
N ILE A 161 -18.44 -4.33 0.92
CA ILE A 161 -17.99 -4.27 2.32
C ILE A 161 -18.79 -5.16 3.28
N SER A 162 -19.96 -5.65 2.88
CA SER A 162 -20.70 -6.65 3.64
C SER A 162 -20.23 -8.09 3.36
N THR A 163 -19.39 -8.27 2.34
CA THR A 163 -18.80 -9.56 1.97
C THR A 163 -17.55 -9.78 2.80
N VAL A 164 -17.60 -10.72 3.74
CA VAL A 164 -16.50 -10.94 4.71
C VAL A 164 -15.19 -11.31 4.01
N GLU A 165 -15.26 -12.09 2.93
CA GLU A 165 -14.13 -12.51 2.11
C GLU A 165 -13.38 -11.34 1.45
N LEU A 166 -14.02 -10.17 1.35
CA LEU A 166 -13.42 -8.94 0.81
C LEU A 166 -13.06 -7.94 1.90
N LEU A 167 -13.90 -7.81 2.92
CA LEU A 167 -13.65 -6.88 4.01
C LEU A 167 -12.51 -7.34 4.93
N ALA A 168 -12.46 -8.63 5.27
CA ALA A 168 -11.44 -9.15 6.17
C ALA A 168 -10.01 -8.95 5.64
N PRO A 169 -9.65 -9.32 4.39
CA PRO A 169 -8.32 -9.06 3.86
C PRO A 169 -8.01 -7.55 3.76
N ALA A 170 -8.98 -6.71 3.41
CA ALA A 170 -8.81 -5.25 3.43
C ALA A 170 -8.45 -4.73 4.83
N LEU A 171 -9.12 -5.22 5.88
CA LEU A 171 -8.82 -4.83 7.26
C LEU A 171 -7.47 -5.37 7.74
N ILE A 172 -7.11 -6.61 7.38
CA ILE A 172 -5.81 -7.20 7.72
C ILE A 172 -4.67 -6.37 7.10
N LEU A 173 -4.81 -5.97 5.83
CA LEU A 173 -3.88 -5.07 5.16
C LEU A 173 -3.79 -3.73 5.89
N GLY A 174 -4.93 -3.15 6.26
CA GLY A 174 -4.99 -1.89 7.00
C GLY A 174 -4.30 -1.96 8.35
N VAL A 175 -4.51 -3.03 9.12
CA VAL A 175 -3.84 -3.26 10.41
C VAL A 175 -2.33 -3.41 10.21
N PHE A 176 -1.88 -4.19 9.22
CA PHE A 176 -0.46 -4.33 8.91
C PHE A 176 0.18 -2.97 8.65
N ILE A 177 -0.40 -2.15 7.77
CA ILE A 177 0.12 -0.82 7.45
C ILE A 177 0.04 0.14 8.64
N SER A 178 -1.03 0.07 9.45
CA SER A 178 -1.13 0.88 10.67
C SER A 178 0.04 0.60 11.63
N VAL A 179 0.39 -0.67 11.82
CA VAL A 179 1.54 -1.05 12.67
C VAL A 179 2.86 -0.59 12.05
N VAL A 180 3.07 -0.78 10.74
CA VAL A 180 4.28 -0.28 10.05
C VAL A 180 4.40 1.24 10.19
N THR A 181 3.28 1.98 10.08
CA THR A 181 3.26 3.44 10.29
C THR A 181 3.56 3.82 11.74
N ALA A 182 3.04 3.06 12.71
CA ALA A 182 3.38 3.27 14.13
C ALA A 182 4.89 3.07 14.40
N VAL A 183 5.51 2.07 13.73
CA VAL A 183 6.96 1.84 13.82
C VAL A 183 7.73 2.98 13.15
N SER A 184 7.26 3.55 12.04
CA SER A 184 7.97 4.65 11.37
C SER A 184 8.08 5.91 12.25
N ARG A 185 7.15 6.14 13.18
CA ARG A 185 7.26 7.26 14.14
C ARG A 185 8.40 7.10 15.15
N LEU A 186 8.88 5.88 15.35
CA LEU A 186 10.04 5.63 16.20
C LEU A 186 11.34 6.09 15.53
N GLU A 187 11.33 6.42 14.22
CA GLU A 187 12.50 6.92 13.50
C GLU A 187 12.96 8.29 14.01
N ASP A 188 12.00 9.15 14.39
CA ASP A 188 12.25 10.54 14.80
C ASP A 188 12.36 10.71 16.34
N THR A 189 12.17 9.67 17.13
CA THR A 189 12.09 9.78 18.59
C THR A 189 12.90 8.69 19.31
N PRO A 190 13.59 9.03 20.44
CA PRO A 190 14.17 8.00 21.29
C PRO A 190 13.11 7.02 21.77
N TYR A 191 13.32 5.73 21.59
CA TYR A 191 12.37 4.70 22.01
C TYR A 191 13.07 3.57 22.77
N LYS A 192 12.28 2.84 23.57
CA LYS A 192 12.78 1.64 24.24
C LYS A 192 12.72 0.46 23.27
N PRO A 193 13.77 -0.41 23.23
CA PRO A 193 13.75 -1.61 22.37
C PRO A 193 12.48 -2.49 22.55
N ARG A 194 11.95 -2.51 23.79
CA ARG A 194 10.68 -3.21 24.09
C ARG A 194 9.48 -2.66 23.33
N THR A 195 9.42 -1.34 23.08
CA THR A 195 8.33 -0.71 22.30
C THR A 195 8.39 -1.15 20.86
N PHE A 196 9.58 -1.15 20.25
CA PHE A 196 9.77 -1.67 18.90
C PHE A 196 9.37 -3.14 18.80
N ALA A 197 9.88 -3.98 19.71
CA ALA A 197 9.57 -5.41 19.76
C ALA A 197 8.06 -5.67 19.91
N ALA A 198 7.38 -4.93 20.79
CA ALA A 198 5.94 -5.06 21.01
C ALA A 198 5.10 -4.73 19.76
N LEU A 199 5.57 -3.84 18.88
CA LEU A 199 4.90 -3.52 17.64
C LEU A 199 5.18 -4.56 16.54
N VAL A 200 6.42 -5.00 16.37
CA VAL A 200 6.81 -5.81 15.20
C VAL A 200 6.61 -7.32 15.39
N HIS A 201 6.81 -7.85 16.60
CA HIS A 201 6.69 -9.30 16.81
C HIS A 201 5.29 -9.86 16.54
N PRO A 202 4.18 -9.17 16.91
CA PRO A 202 2.83 -9.66 16.59
C PRO A 202 2.59 -9.82 15.08
N LEU A 203 3.28 -9.07 14.23
CA LEU A 203 3.16 -9.20 12.77
C LEU A 203 3.67 -10.54 12.25
N LEU A 204 4.55 -11.23 12.98
CA LEU A 204 4.98 -12.60 12.65
C LEU A 204 3.86 -13.64 12.79
N LEU A 205 2.80 -13.33 13.50
CA LEU A 205 1.62 -14.19 13.61
C LEU A 205 0.73 -14.12 12.36
N LEU A 206 0.79 -13.03 11.58
CA LEU A 206 -0.05 -12.87 10.39
C LEU A 206 0.11 -13.99 9.38
N PRO A 207 1.33 -14.42 8.96
CA PRO A 207 1.49 -15.55 8.06
C PRO A 207 0.86 -16.83 8.60
N VAL A 208 0.96 -17.09 9.90
CA VAL A 208 0.35 -18.26 10.55
C VAL A 208 -1.17 -18.21 10.47
N ILE A 209 -1.76 -17.04 10.76
CA ILE A 209 -3.21 -16.80 10.65
C ILE A 209 -3.65 -17.01 9.20
N LEU A 210 -2.94 -16.46 8.23
CA LEU A 210 -3.26 -16.56 6.81
C LEU A 210 -3.15 -18.01 6.30
N ILE A 211 -2.20 -18.80 6.77
CA ILE A 211 -2.13 -20.24 6.51
C ILE A 211 -3.40 -20.93 7.04
N ALA A 212 -3.83 -20.60 8.25
CA ALA A 212 -4.99 -21.21 8.87
C ALA A 212 -6.31 -20.86 8.17
N MET A 213 -6.38 -19.74 7.44
CA MET A 213 -7.57 -19.34 6.66
C MET A 213 -7.81 -20.28 5.45
N ASN A 214 -6.75 -20.84 4.85
CA ASN A 214 -6.85 -21.74 3.70
C ASN A 214 -5.80 -22.87 3.79
N PRO A 215 -5.95 -23.79 4.75
CA PRO A 215 -4.94 -24.82 5.02
C PRO A 215 -4.79 -25.86 3.91
N GLY A 216 -5.82 -26.02 3.06
CA GLY A 216 -5.80 -26.94 1.93
C GLY A 216 -4.94 -26.49 0.75
N SER A 217 -4.59 -25.21 0.67
CA SER A 217 -3.83 -24.66 -0.46
C SER A 217 -2.33 -24.66 -0.16
N TRP A 218 -1.56 -25.51 -0.85
CA TRP A 218 -0.10 -25.53 -0.74
C TRP A 218 0.56 -24.23 -1.20
N LEU A 219 -0.06 -23.51 -2.14
CA LEU A 219 0.39 -22.20 -2.58
C LEU A 219 0.26 -21.15 -1.46
N ASN A 220 -0.84 -21.21 -0.68
CA ASN A 220 -1.01 -20.38 0.50
C ASN A 220 0.10 -20.63 1.53
N TRP A 221 0.46 -21.89 1.76
CA TRP A 221 1.58 -22.24 2.65
C TRP A 221 2.88 -21.61 2.17
N ILE A 222 3.25 -21.81 0.90
CA ILE A 222 4.50 -21.27 0.34
C ILE A 222 4.54 -19.75 0.46
N ALA A 223 3.47 -19.05 0.02
CA ALA A 223 3.43 -17.59 0.06
C ALA A 223 3.61 -17.06 1.49
N ASN A 224 2.95 -17.65 2.47
CA ASN A 224 3.02 -17.21 3.84
C ASN A 224 4.34 -17.61 4.53
N LEU A 225 4.95 -18.73 4.20
CA LEU A 225 6.29 -19.08 4.68
C LEU A 225 7.36 -18.11 4.12
N VAL A 226 7.25 -17.74 2.86
CA VAL A 226 8.12 -16.72 2.25
C VAL A 226 7.90 -15.37 2.94
N LEU A 227 6.66 -14.94 3.15
CA LEU A 227 6.33 -13.71 3.87
C LEU A 227 6.89 -13.72 5.30
N ALA A 228 6.72 -14.82 6.04
CA ALA A 228 7.27 -14.99 7.38
C ALA A 228 8.80 -14.84 7.39
N GLY A 229 9.49 -15.45 6.43
CA GLY A 229 10.94 -15.32 6.25
C GLY A 229 11.35 -13.86 6.00
N PHE A 230 10.63 -13.12 5.16
CA PHE A 230 10.90 -11.70 4.90
C PHE A 230 10.69 -10.83 6.14
N LEU A 231 9.58 -11.00 6.86
CA LEU A 231 9.29 -10.25 8.08
C LEU A 231 10.32 -10.56 9.19
N PHE A 232 10.66 -11.83 9.36
CA PHE A 232 11.68 -12.24 10.32
C PHE A 232 13.06 -11.64 9.97
N ARG A 233 13.46 -11.71 8.69
CA ARG A 233 14.70 -11.10 8.21
C ARG A 233 14.69 -9.57 8.40
N ALA A 234 13.55 -8.90 8.24
CA ALA A 234 13.44 -7.46 8.49
C ALA A 234 13.74 -7.12 9.95
N ILE A 235 13.29 -7.96 10.90
CA ILE A 235 13.57 -7.80 12.33
C ILE A 235 15.06 -8.03 12.62
N LEU A 236 15.65 -9.09 12.06
CA LEU A 236 17.08 -9.39 12.25
C LEU A 236 17.96 -8.25 11.73
N LEU A 237 17.70 -7.78 10.50
CA LEU A 237 18.47 -6.68 9.91
C LEU A 237 18.31 -5.37 10.70
N ALA A 238 17.13 -5.12 11.26
CA ALA A 238 16.90 -3.98 12.15
C ALA A 238 17.72 -4.10 13.45
N ALA A 239 17.96 -5.31 13.95
CA ALA A 239 18.77 -5.57 15.13
C ALA A 239 20.28 -5.49 14.85
N GLU A 240 20.71 -5.89 13.65
CA GLU A 240 22.14 -5.93 13.25
C GLU A 240 22.70 -4.55 12.87
N ASN A 241 21.92 -3.71 12.17
CA ASN A 241 22.41 -2.47 11.55
C ASN A 241 22.17 -1.21 12.42
N GLN A 242 22.32 -1.32 13.73
CA GLN A 242 22.08 -0.21 14.67
C GLN A 242 23.06 0.96 14.51
N GLU A 243 24.25 0.73 13.94
CA GLU A 243 25.29 1.75 13.79
C GLU A 243 25.11 2.60 12.51
N GLU A 244 24.57 2.03 11.43
CA GLU A 244 24.47 2.71 10.13
C GLU A 244 23.08 3.35 9.91
N LEU A 245 22.01 2.70 10.37
CA LEU A 245 20.64 3.17 10.18
C LEU A 245 19.78 2.83 11.39
N HIS A 246 18.90 3.75 11.76
CA HIS A 246 17.97 3.53 12.87
C HIS A 246 17.16 2.22 12.65
N PRO A 247 17.04 1.32 13.66
CA PRO A 247 16.36 0.03 13.52
C PRO A 247 14.94 0.11 12.96
N ALA A 248 14.17 1.14 13.36
CA ALA A 248 12.81 1.37 12.85
C ALA A 248 12.83 1.66 11.34
N THR A 249 13.74 2.50 10.85
CA THR A 249 13.89 2.82 9.43
C THR A 249 14.22 1.58 8.61
N THR A 250 15.16 0.75 9.09
CA THR A 250 15.51 -0.52 8.44
C THR A 250 14.30 -1.44 8.34
N TYR A 251 13.55 -1.60 9.44
CA TYR A 251 12.37 -2.44 9.46
C TYR A 251 11.29 -1.92 8.51
N VAL A 252 10.93 -0.63 8.59
CA VAL A 252 9.88 -0.01 7.75
C VAL A 252 10.18 -0.18 6.26
N ARG A 253 11.42 0.10 5.85
CA ARG A 253 11.86 -0.09 4.46
C ARG A 253 11.69 -1.54 3.99
N LYS A 254 12.03 -2.52 4.82
CA LYS A 254 11.88 -3.95 4.49
C LYS A 254 10.42 -4.39 4.52
N ALA A 255 9.64 -3.97 5.52
CA ALA A 255 8.21 -4.27 5.62
C ALA A 255 7.42 -3.72 4.41
N LEU A 256 7.67 -2.47 4.02
CA LEU A 256 7.06 -1.91 2.80
C LEU A 256 7.54 -2.63 1.53
N GLY A 257 8.79 -3.08 1.49
CA GLY A 257 9.31 -3.89 0.38
C GLY A 257 8.66 -5.26 0.27
N SER A 258 8.13 -5.82 1.37
CA SER A 258 7.41 -7.11 1.37
C SER A 258 5.92 -6.99 1.07
N LEU A 259 5.39 -5.77 0.89
CA LEU A 259 3.95 -5.52 0.79
C LEU A 259 3.29 -6.25 -0.38
N VAL A 260 3.96 -6.30 -1.53
CA VAL A 260 3.43 -7.04 -2.69
C VAL A 260 3.34 -8.55 -2.42
N LEU A 261 4.28 -9.10 -1.63
CA LEU A 261 4.21 -10.50 -1.18
C LEU A 261 3.10 -10.70 -0.16
N PHE A 262 2.86 -9.69 0.68
CA PHE A 262 1.75 -9.70 1.63
C PHE A 262 0.40 -9.73 0.91
N ASP A 263 0.22 -8.94 -0.15
CA ASP A 263 -0.98 -8.95 -0.99
C ASP A 263 -1.19 -10.30 -1.69
N ALA A 264 -0.10 -10.93 -2.16
CA ALA A 264 -0.16 -12.28 -2.73
C ALA A 264 -0.59 -13.31 -1.68
N ALA A 265 -0.06 -13.21 -0.47
CA ALA A 265 -0.41 -14.09 0.65
C ALA A 265 -1.88 -13.90 1.08
N LEU A 266 -2.36 -12.65 1.14
CA LEU A 266 -3.77 -12.34 1.40
C LEU A 266 -4.67 -12.94 0.32
N LEU A 267 -4.36 -12.72 -0.95
CA LEU A 267 -5.14 -13.26 -2.06
C LEU A 267 -5.28 -14.80 -1.94
N LEU A 268 -4.17 -15.50 -1.71
CA LEU A 268 -4.17 -16.97 -1.60
C LEU A 268 -4.89 -17.48 -0.34
N ALA A 269 -4.83 -16.73 0.77
CA ALA A 269 -5.50 -17.10 2.01
C ALA A 269 -7.03 -17.03 1.90
N PHE A 270 -7.56 -16.07 1.13
CA PHE A 270 -8.99 -15.85 0.98
C PHE A 270 -9.58 -16.40 -0.33
N THR A 271 -8.76 -16.94 -1.24
CA THR A 271 -9.24 -17.61 -2.45
C THR A 271 -9.59 -19.07 -2.13
N PRO A 272 -10.83 -19.53 -2.43
CA PRO A 272 -11.20 -20.92 -2.23
C PRO A 272 -10.23 -21.89 -2.95
N HIS A 273 -9.87 -23.00 -2.28
CA HIS A 273 -8.88 -23.96 -2.79
C HIS A 273 -9.19 -24.44 -4.23
N GLU A 274 -10.43 -24.70 -4.52
CA GLU A 274 -10.91 -25.16 -5.85
C GLU A 274 -10.78 -24.09 -6.94
N LYS A 275 -10.68 -22.82 -6.55
CA LYS A 275 -10.61 -21.65 -7.45
C LYS A 275 -9.24 -20.98 -7.42
N THR A 276 -8.25 -21.59 -6.78
CA THR A 276 -6.90 -21.01 -6.70
C THR A 276 -6.29 -20.94 -8.09
N SER A 277 -6.41 -19.79 -8.74
CA SER A 277 -5.75 -19.48 -10.00
C SER A 277 -4.30 -19.09 -9.74
N LEU A 278 -3.37 -19.74 -10.45
CA LEU A 278 -1.96 -19.37 -10.42
C LEU A 278 -1.69 -17.99 -11.03
N LEU A 279 -2.55 -17.54 -11.94
CA LEU A 279 -2.35 -16.32 -12.71
C LEU A 279 -2.30 -15.04 -11.85
N PRO A 280 -3.27 -14.74 -10.97
CA PRO A 280 -3.19 -13.54 -10.14
C PRO A 280 -2.02 -13.58 -9.15
N ALA A 281 -1.75 -14.73 -8.54
CA ALA A 281 -0.63 -14.89 -7.61
C ALA A 281 0.71 -14.73 -8.35
N ALA A 282 0.86 -15.33 -9.55
CA ALA A 282 2.03 -15.16 -10.38
C ALA A 282 2.20 -13.70 -10.82
N ALA A 283 1.12 -13.00 -11.19
CA ALA A 283 1.15 -11.58 -11.53
C ALA A 283 1.65 -10.72 -10.36
N LEU A 284 1.20 -10.99 -9.14
CA LEU A 284 1.71 -10.32 -7.94
C LEU A 284 3.19 -10.64 -7.68
N CYS A 285 3.61 -11.90 -7.84
CA CYS A 285 5.03 -12.26 -7.73
C CYS A 285 5.89 -11.54 -8.77
N MET A 286 5.43 -11.45 -10.03
CA MET A 286 6.11 -10.69 -11.09
C MET A 286 6.16 -9.20 -10.75
N LEU A 287 5.09 -8.63 -10.19
CA LEU A 287 5.07 -7.25 -9.73
C LEU A 287 6.05 -7.01 -8.56
N ALA A 288 6.22 -7.98 -7.67
CA ALA A 288 7.21 -7.92 -6.59
C ALA A 288 8.64 -7.85 -7.14
N LEU A 289 8.97 -8.73 -8.10
CA LEU A 289 10.27 -8.75 -8.77
C LEU A 289 10.50 -7.45 -9.55
N PHE A 290 9.49 -6.97 -10.27
CA PHE A 290 9.55 -5.71 -10.98
C PHE A 290 9.75 -4.52 -10.02
N SER A 291 9.02 -4.48 -8.91
CA SER A 291 9.15 -3.44 -7.88
C SER A 291 10.58 -3.37 -7.32
N TRP A 292 11.14 -4.54 -6.99
CA TRP A 292 12.52 -4.64 -6.50
C TRP A 292 13.54 -4.17 -7.56
N TRP A 293 13.42 -4.65 -8.81
CA TRP A 293 14.29 -4.25 -9.91
C TRP A 293 14.16 -2.75 -10.22
N TRP A 294 12.93 -2.24 -10.29
CA TRP A 294 12.64 -0.83 -10.56
C TRP A 294 13.25 0.08 -9.48
N LYS A 295 13.03 -0.24 -8.20
CA LYS A 295 13.62 0.52 -7.09
C LYS A 295 15.14 0.51 -7.16
N SER A 296 15.76 -0.63 -7.44
CA SER A 296 17.23 -0.72 -7.56
C SER A 296 17.77 0.15 -8.69
N LYS A 297 17.10 0.18 -9.85
CA LYS A 297 17.48 1.03 -11.00
C LYS A 297 17.25 2.51 -10.71
N TRP A 298 16.16 2.85 -10.04
CA TRP A 298 15.88 4.22 -9.62
C TRP A 298 16.98 4.79 -8.72
N LEU A 299 17.39 4.05 -7.72
CA LEU A 299 18.46 4.44 -6.80
C LEU A 299 19.81 4.57 -7.53
N GLN A 300 20.16 3.62 -8.41
CA GLN A 300 21.38 3.70 -9.23
C GLN A 300 21.42 4.92 -10.15
N SER A 301 20.26 5.40 -10.60
CA SER A 301 20.16 6.61 -11.44
C SER A 301 20.25 7.92 -10.64
N GLY A 302 20.56 7.87 -9.34
CA GLY A 302 20.62 9.02 -8.44
C GLY A 302 19.24 9.52 -7.99
N GLY A 303 18.22 8.66 -8.00
CA GLY A 303 16.91 8.93 -7.36
C GLY A 303 17.04 8.92 -5.85
N ALA A 304 16.32 9.83 -5.17
CA ALA A 304 16.28 9.83 -3.72
C ALA A 304 15.44 8.64 -3.19
N ASP A 305 15.92 7.99 -2.15
CA ASP A 305 15.15 7.01 -1.36
C ASP A 305 14.51 7.78 -0.19
N THR A 306 13.40 8.48 -0.48
CA THR A 306 12.67 9.32 0.49
C THR A 306 11.49 8.57 1.09
#